data_c5f1968b7a0f1e5ce9644b9299af8714
#
_entry.id   c5f1968b7a0f1e5ce9644b9299af8714
#
_cell.length_a   1.000
_cell.length_b   1.000
_cell.length_c   1.000
_cell.angle_alpha   90.00
_cell.angle_beta   90.00
_cell.angle_gamma   90.00
#
_symmetry.space_group_name_H-M   'P 1'
#
loop_
_entity.id
_entity.type
_entity.pdbx_description
1 polymer ?
#
loop_
_entity_poly.entity_id
_entity_poly.type
_entity_poly.pdbx_seq_one_letter_code
_entity_poly.pdbx_strand_id
1 'polypeptide(L)'
;PFVFGNYSQTVGAGWSSYVFVFEIPLVKGRINGSYPVTFRADYLDVLGQQKQQGFTVYVTITDGKNPPDPNDVPKQEVEKPELFISACTVSPDVIGGEEEFAVTVTIDNIGAIRARSVRLSYGSEAAGIVPVETNSAMHLPNIASGESETASFRLRTTKDVLAGEQPFYITLDYVDLYGGVYSGTRTFLAHVTQPAEMSYDSVSMPREVTA
;
A
#
# COMPACT_ATOMS: atom_id res chain seq x y z
N PRO A 1 29.95 21.27 -2.92
CA PRO A 1 29.66 21.37 -4.35
C PRO A 1 30.89 21.68 -5.21
N PHE A 2 32.02 22.08 -4.63
CA PHE A 2 33.24 22.46 -5.33
C PHE A 2 34.32 21.37 -5.18
N VAL A 3 35.16 21.25 -6.20
CA VAL A 3 36.43 20.51 -6.09
C VAL A 3 37.48 21.52 -5.64
N PHE A 4 37.93 21.42 -4.39
CA PHE A 4 38.93 22.32 -3.85
C PHE A 4 40.33 21.89 -4.28
N GLY A 5 41.14 22.86 -4.70
CA GLY A 5 42.55 22.75 -5.01
C GLY A 5 43.30 24.02 -4.60
N ASN A 6 44.60 23.95 -4.52
CA ASN A 6 45.42 25.14 -4.31
C ASN A 6 45.61 25.83 -5.65
N TYR A 7 44.90 26.95 -5.82
CA TYR A 7 45.06 27.82 -6.97
C TYR A 7 45.90 29.03 -6.53
N SER A 8 46.99 29.29 -7.21
CA SER A 8 47.83 30.44 -6.89
C SER A 8 48.24 31.19 -8.17
N GLN A 9 48.25 32.50 -8.10
CA GLN A 9 48.77 33.39 -9.13
C GLN A 9 49.68 34.41 -8.45
N THR A 10 50.80 34.77 -9.09
CA THR A 10 51.77 35.73 -8.57
C THR A 10 51.79 36.94 -9.46
N VAL A 11 51.78 38.13 -8.86
CA VAL A 11 51.96 39.42 -9.58
C VAL A 11 53.25 40.05 -9.20
N GLY A 12 53.91 40.66 -10.18
CA GLY A 12 55.13 41.45 -9.96
C GLY A 12 54.85 42.78 -9.28
N ALA A 13 55.87 43.37 -8.66
CA ALA A 13 55.77 44.68 -8.03
C ALA A 13 55.47 45.76 -9.07
N GLY A 14 54.74 46.80 -8.67
CA GLY A 14 54.48 48.00 -9.47
C GLY A 14 53.13 48.04 -10.20
N TRP A 15 52.27 47.04 -10.03
CA TRP A 15 50.93 47.06 -10.62
C TRP A 15 49.94 47.77 -9.71
N SER A 16 49.10 48.65 -10.27
CA SER A 16 48.05 49.34 -9.54
C SER A 16 46.75 48.52 -9.42
N SER A 17 46.53 47.57 -10.32
CA SER A 17 45.43 46.62 -10.27
C SER A 17 45.77 45.36 -11.06
N TYR A 18 45.25 44.21 -10.63
CA TYR A 18 45.39 42.95 -11.30
C TYR A 18 44.11 42.12 -11.17
N VAL A 19 43.72 41.43 -12.25
CA VAL A 19 42.54 40.57 -12.26
C VAL A 19 43.00 39.11 -12.15
N PHE A 20 42.58 38.45 -11.09
CA PHE A 20 42.77 37.00 -10.91
C PHE A 20 41.55 36.25 -11.43
N VAL A 21 41.77 35.22 -12.24
CA VAL A 21 40.73 34.36 -12.75
C VAL A 21 40.98 32.93 -12.25
N PHE A 22 40.00 32.38 -11.55
CA PHE A 22 40.05 31.02 -11.05
C PHE A 22 38.89 30.22 -11.61
N GLU A 23 39.19 29.07 -12.22
CA GLU A 23 38.19 28.09 -12.64
C GLU A 23 38.07 27.04 -11.55
N ILE A 24 36.92 26.95 -10.90
CA ILE A 24 36.68 26.00 -9.82
C ILE A 24 35.66 24.96 -10.31
N PRO A 25 36.08 23.69 -10.55
CA PRO A 25 35.18 22.65 -11.00
C PRO A 25 34.07 22.33 -9.97
N LEU A 26 32.87 22.12 -10.47
CA LEU A 26 31.75 21.70 -9.65
C LEU A 26 31.63 20.17 -9.62
N VAL A 27 31.34 19.61 -8.45
CA VAL A 27 31.12 18.14 -8.32
C VAL A 27 29.81 17.70 -8.95
N LYS A 28 29.79 16.50 -9.49
CA LYS A 28 28.53 15.84 -9.92
C LYS A 28 27.63 15.60 -8.71
N GLY A 29 26.32 15.80 -8.88
CA GLY A 29 25.36 15.61 -7.77
C GLY A 29 25.34 16.72 -6.72
N ARG A 30 25.81 17.92 -7.09
CA ARG A 30 25.76 19.13 -6.27
C ARG A 30 24.33 19.48 -5.88
N ILE A 31 24.21 20.18 -4.75
CA ILE A 31 22.94 20.65 -4.22
C ILE A 31 22.79 22.14 -4.54
N ASN A 32 21.58 22.59 -4.87
CA ASN A 32 21.26 23.98 -5.06
C ASN A 32 21.44 24.74 -3.74
N GLY A 33 21.93 25.95 -3.83
CA GLY A 33 22.18 26.79 -2.67
C GLY A 33 23.26 27.85 -2.91
N SER A 34 23.49 28.67 -1.91
CA SER A 34 24.52 29.68 -1.91
C SER A 34 25.71 29.23 -1.05
N TYR A 35 26.89 29.20 -1.64
CA TYR A 35 28.09 28.61 -1.03
C TYR A 35 29.20 29.67 -0.94
N PRO A 36 29.83 29.84 0.23
CA PRO A 36 30.96 30.73 0.37
C PRO A 36 32.21 30.15 -0.30
N VAL A 37 32.88 30.96 -1.07
CA VAL A 37 34.22 30.72 -1.60
C VAL A 37 35.16 31.79 -1.06
N THR A 38 36.18 31.39 -0.31
CA THR A 38 37.12 32.30 0.32
C THR A 38 38.41 32.30 -0.46
N PHE A 39 38.83 33.48 -0.85
CA PHE A 39 40.13 33.79 -1.45
C PHE A 39 41.01 34.42 -0.41
N ARG A 40 42.28 34.07 -0.40
CA ARG A 40 43.31 34.64 0.45
C ARG A 40 44.40 35.28 -0.42
N ALA A 41 44.67 36.54 -0.19
CA ALA A 41 45.80 37.22 -0.79
C ALA A 41 46.92 37.38 0.25
N ASP A 42 48.09 36.84 -0.05
CA ASP A 42 49.33 37.05 0.70
C ASP A 42 50.22 37.98 -0.12
N TYR A 43 50.62 39.09 0.43
CA TYR A 43 51.41 40.09 -0.28
C TYR A 43 52.40 40.78 0.63
N LEU A 44 53.39 41.45 0.01
CA LEU A 44 54.33 42.32 0.71
C LEU A 44 53.83 43.77 0.57
N ASP A 45 53.80 44.50 1.67
CA ASP A 45 53.55 45.93 1.61
C ASP A 45 54.77 46.71 1.13
N VAL A 46 54.63 48.04 1.01
CA VAL A 46 55.72 48.94 0.54
C VAL A 46 56.95 48.96 1.45
N LEU A 47 56.82 48.43 2.65
CA LEU A 47 57.92 48.30 3.62
C LEU A 47 58.51 46.87 3.64
N GLY A 48 58.08 45.99 2.72
CA GLY A 48 58.51 44.60 2.65
C GLY A 48 57.92 43.67 3.71
N GLN A 49 56.86 44.14 4.45
CA GLN A 49 56.21 43.33 5.47
C GLN A 49 55.15 42.44 4.84
N GLN A 50 55.11 41.20 5.30
CA GLN A 50 54.07 40.25 4.87
C GLN A 50 52.70 40.70 5.40
N LYS A 51 51.72 40.76 4.53
CA LYS A 51 50.31 41.02 4.82
C LYS A 51 49.44 39.93 4.23
N GLN A 52 48.31 39.74 4.84
CA GLN A 52 47.30 38.78 4.41
C GLN A 52 45.93 39.43 4.42
N GLN A 53 45.14 39.17 3.38
CA GLN A 53 43.77 39.65 3.30
C GLN A 53 42.88 38.53 2.76
N GLY A 54 41.74 38.30 3.39
CA GLY A 54 40.73 37.32 2.96
C GLY A 54 39.53 38.01 2.33
N PHE A 55 38.99 37.40 1.28
CA PHE A 55 37.78 37.83 0.59
C PHE A 55 36.85 36.63 0.48
N THR A 56 35.58 36.81 0.81
CA THR A 56 34.56 35.77 0.66
C THR A 56 33.53 36.20 -0.35
N VAL A 57 33.31 35.39 -1.35
CA VAL A 57 32.29 35.56 -2.38
C VAL A 57 31.29 34.41 -2.26
N TYR A 58 30.00 34.70 -2.38
CA TYR A 58 28.99 33.68 -2.40
C TYR A 58 28.64 33.31 -3.84
N VAL A 59 28.76 32.02 -4.15
CA VAL A 59 28.41 31.45 -5.44
C VAL A 59 27.09 30.70 -5.32
N THR A 60 26.11 31.05 -6.12
CA THR A 60 24.79 30.40 -6.13
C THR A 60 24.77 29.29 -7.17
N ILE A 61 24.42 28.09 -6.74
CA ILE A 61 24.22 26.93 -7.59
C ILE A 61 22.73 26.69 -7.77
N THR A 62 22.27 26.59 -9.02
CA THR A 62 20.86 26.44 -9.38
C THR A 62 20.58 25.23 -10.26
N ASP A 63 21.63 24.56 -10.74
CA ASP A 63 21.57 23.41 -11.65
C ASP A 63 21.84 22.06 -10.96
N GLY A 64 21.80 22.05 -9.64
CA GLY A 64 21.95 20.88 -8.80
C GLY A 64 20.62 20.26 -8.38
N LYS A 65 20.69 19.32 -7.43
CA LYS A 65 19.50 18.80 -6.72
C LYS A 65 19.01 19.84 -5.72
N ASN A 66 17.70 19.89 -5.52
CA ASN A 66 17.17 20.70 -4.42
C ASN A 66 17.64 20.15 -3.06
N PRO A 67 17.94 20.99 -2.07
CA PRO A 67 18.20 20.52 -0.72
C PRO A 67 16.99 19.72 -0.21
N PRO A 68 17.19 18.68 0.61
CA PRO A 68 16.08 17.97 1.24
C PRO A 68 15.19 18.96 2.01
N ASP A 69 13.89 18.85 1.85
CA ASP A 69 12.95 19.62 2.66
C ASP A 69 13.14 19.21 4.13
N PRO A 70 13.43 20.13 5.06
CA PRO A 70 13.54 19.79 6.47
C PRO A 70 12.24 19.23 7.06
N ASN A 71 11.10 19.40 6.36
CA ASN A 71 9.82 18.81 6.72
C ASN A 71 9.57 17.48 6.01
N ASP A 72 10.42 17.09 5.07
CA ASP A 72 10.36 15.78 4.41
C ASP A 72 11.00 14.74 5.36
N VAL A 73 10.33 14.52 6.48
CA VAL A 73 10.62 13.39 7.34
C VAL A 73 10.33 12.14 6.51
N PRO A 74 11.31 11.26 6.27
CA PRO A 74 11.04 9.99 5.60
C PRO A 74 9.85 9.36 6.32
N LYS A 75 8.72 9.19 5.62
CA LYS A 75 7.56 8.50 6.16
C LYS A 75 8.04 7.10 6.47
N GLN A 76 8.33 6.85 7.73
CA GLN A 76 8.71 5.52 8.18
C GLN A 76 7.49 4.66 7.88
N GLU A 77 7.56 3.84 6.84
CA GLU A 77 6.52 2.86 6.57
C GLU A 77 6.50 1.95 7.80
N VAL A 78 5.46 2.14 8.60
CA VAL A 78 5.23 1.27 9.75
C VAL A 78 4.89 -0.09 9.16
N GLU A 79 5.76 -1.06 9.41
CA GLU A 79 5.50 -2.45 9.04
C GLU A 79 4.15 -2.87 9.62
N LYS A 80 3.28 -3.38 8.77
CA LYS A 80 1.92 -3.81 9.13
C LYS A 80 1.65 -5.23 8.62
N PRO A 81 0.76 -5.97 9.27
CA PRO A 81 0.22 -7.18 8.69
C PRO A 81 -0.77 -6.80 7.57
N GLU A 82 -0.90 -7.65 6.58
CA GLU A 82 -1.88 -7.48 5.52
C GLU A 82 -2.44 -8.85 5.14
N LEU A 83 -3.69 -9.12 5.56
CA LEU A 83 -4.36 -10.37 5.26
C LEU A 83 -5.13 -10.26 3.95
N PHE A 84 -4.92 -11.25 3.09
CA PHE A 84 -5.54 -11.35 1.79
C PHE A 84 -6.17 -12.73 1.61
N ILE A 85 -7.42 -12.81 1.12
CA ILE A 85 -8.05 -14.08 0.76
C ILE A 85 -7.58 -14.44 -0.66
N SER A 86 -6.67 -15.41 -0.74
CA SER A 86 -6.06 -15.85 -2.00
C SER A 86 -6.89 -16.89 -2.75
N ALA A 87 -7.70 -17.67 -2.03
CA ALA A 87 -8.61 -18.63 -2.62
C ALA A 87 -9.93 -18.70 -1.84
N CYS A 88 -11.02 -18.91 -2.55
CA CYS A 88 -12.35 -19.19 -2.00
C CYS A 88 -13.00 -20.26 -2.88
N THR A 89 -13.36 -21.39 -2.28
CA THR A 89 -14.05 -22.49 -2.95
C THR A 89 -15.39 -22.74 -2.28
N VAL A 90 -16.41 -22.95 -3.09
CA VAL A 90 -17.76 -23.28 -2.67
C VAL A 90 -18.04 -24.74 -3.08
N SER A 91 -18.63 -25.52 -2.21
CA SER A 91 -18.95 -26.95 -2.47
C SER A 91 -20.32 -27.30 -1.91
N PRO A 92 -21.24 -27.82 -2.74
CA PRO A 92 -21.11 -28.08 -4.19
C PRO A 92 -21.03 -26.79 -5.03
N ASP A 93 -20.52 -26.89 -6.27
CA ASP A 93 -20.39 -25.72 -7.18
C ASP A 93 -21.76 -25.17 -7.60
N VAL A 94 -22.78 -25.99 -7.63
CA VAL A 94 -24.17 -25.63 -7.91
C VAL A 94 -25.02 -26.01 -6.72
N ILE A 95 -25.70 -25.04 -6.14
CA ILE A 95 -26.45 -25.19 -4.89
C ILE A 95 -27.94 -25.16 -5.19
N GLY A 96 -28.69 -26.10 -4.65
CA GLY A 96 -30.15 -26.12 -4.72
C GLY A 96 -30.82 -25.18 -3.71
N GLY A 97 -32.16 -25.04 -3.79
CA GLY A 97 -32.95 -24.42 -2.73
C GLY A 97 -32.99 -25.31 -1.47
N GLU A 98 -32.95 -24.66 -0.28
CA GLU A 98 -32.95 -25.33 1.04
C GLU A 98 -31.75 -26.28 1.28
N GLU A 99 -30.62 -26.05 0.62
CA GLU A 99 -29.43 -26.90 0.65
C GLU A 99 -28.30 -26.22 1.43
N GLU A 100 -27.49 -27.01 2.15
CA GLU A 100 -26.28 -26.56 2.80
C GLU A 100 -25.08 -26.65 1.84
N PHE A 101 -24.21 -25.68 1.91
CA PHE A 101 -22.94 -25.66 1.17
C PHE A 101 -21.78 -25.23 2.04
N ALA A 102 -20.63 -25.80 1.77
CA ALA A 102 -19.39 -25.45 2.45
C ALA A 102 -18.62 -24.39 1.67
N VAL A 103 -18.06 -23.46 2.39
CA VAL A 103 -17.12 -22.46 1.86
C VAL A 103 -15.78 -22.69 2.52
N THR A 104 -14.73 -22.85 1.71
CA THR A 104 -13.35 -22.97 2.17
C THR A 104 -12.54 -21.84 1.61
N VAL A 105 -11.82 -21.11 2.49
CA VAL A 105 -10.99 -19.98 2.12
C VAL A 105 -9.56 -20.16 2.56
N THR A 106 -8.62 -19.71 1.75
CA THR A 106 -7.21 -19.58 2.10
C THR A 106 -6.88 -18.11 2.31
N ILE A 107 -6.26 -17.82 3.43
CA ILE A 107 -5.92 -16.46 3.88
C ILE A 107 -4.42 -16.36 4.00
N ASP A 108 -3.80 -15.47 3.23
CA ASP A 108 -2.36 -15.24 3.21
C ASP A 108 -2.05 -13.94 3.96
N ASN A 109 -0.99 -13.93 4.75
CA ASN A 109 -0.44 -12.71 5.28
C ASN A 109 0.69 -12.21 4.35
N ILE A 110 0.34 -11.28 3.45
CA ILE A 110 1.28 -10.64 2.52
C ILE A 110 2.00 -9.44 3.14
N GLY A 111 1.67 -9.08 4.38
CA GLY A 111 2.30 -7.98 5.11
C GLY A 111 3.66 -8.34 5.71
N ALA A 112 4.37 -7.33 6.21
CA ALA A 112 5.73 -7.48 6.73
C ALA A 112 5.80 -8.11 8.13
N ILE A 113 4.72 -8.05 8.92
CA ILE A 113 4.66 -8.55 10.29
C ILE A 113 3.46 -9.49 10.52
N ARG A 114 3.48 -10.17 11.66
CA ARG A 114 2.44 -11.14 12.06
C ARG A 114 1.10 -10.47 12.34
N ALA A 115 0.03 -11.04 11.79
CA ALA A 115 -1.35 -10.77 12.18
C ALA A 115 -1.71 -11.58 13.43
N ARG A 116 -2.35 -10.95 14.41
CA ARG A 116 -2.77 -11.54 15.68
C ARG A 116 -4.26 -11.38 15.88
N SER A 117 -4.84 -12.24 16.75
CA SER A 117 -6.26 -12.21 17.09
C SER A 117 -7.16 -12.19 15.85
N VAL A 118 -6.80 -13.01 14.87
CA VAL A 118 -7.51 -13.04 13.59
C VAL A 118 -8.91 -13.60 13.80
N ARG A 119 -9.91 -12.81 13.40
CA ARG A 119 -11.33 -13.20 13.43
C ARG A 119 -11.87 -13.15 12.01
N LEU A 120 -12.45 -14.28 11.59
CA LEU A 120 -13.18 -14.38 10.33
C LEU A 120 -14.67 -14.33 10.66
N SER A 121 -15.41 -13.40 10.05
CA SER A 121 -16.87 -13.32 10.09
C SER A 121 -17.42 -13.48 8.69
N TYR A 122 -18.61 -14.09 8.57
CA TYR A 122 -19.20 -14.39 7.28
C TYR A 122 -20.73 -14.25 7.32
N GLY A 123 -21.33 -13.98 6.17
CA GLY A 123 -22.77 -13.83 6.03
C GLY A 123 -23.17 -13.44 4.61
N SER A 124 -24.45 -13.16 4.41
CA SER A 124 -24.97 -12.65 3.16
C SER A 124 -26.01 -11.57 3.41
N GLU A 125 -26.04 -10.56 2.55
CA GLU A 125 -27.13 -9.57 2.48
C GLU A 125 -28.22 -10.02 1.49
N ALA A 126 -27.94 -11.03 0.66
CA ALA A 126 -28.93 -11.60 -0.24
C ALA A 126 -30.02 -12.36 0.57
N ALA A 127 -31.25 -12.12 0.21
CA ALA A 127 -32.35 -12.88 0.77
C ALA A 127 -32.16 -14.38 0.48
N GLY A 128 -32.32 -15.21 1.50
CA GLY A 128 -32.30 -16.66 1.32
C GLY A 128 -30.94 -17.32 1.46
N ILE A 129 -29.86 -16.64 1.86
CA ILE A 129 -28.62 -17.28 2.29
C ILE A 129 -28.35 -16.92 3.76
N VAL A 130 -28.20 -17.96 4.57
CA VAL A 130 -28.01 -17.80 6.03
C VAL A 130 -26.87 -18.69 6.53
N PRO A 131 -26.14 -18.27 7.58
CA PRO A 131 -25.18 -19.16 8.26
C PRO A 131 -25.87 -20.38 8.86
N VAL A 132 -25.22 -21.53 8.79
CA VAL A 132 -25.70 -22.79 9.43
C VAL A 132 -25.43 -22.75 10.94
N GLU A 133 -24.24 -22.26 11.31
CA GLU A 133 -23.86 -22.10 12.70
C GLU A 133 -24.51 -20.86 13.32
N THR A 134 -24.90 -20.97 14.58
CA THR A 134 -25.48 -19.83 15.34
C THR A 134 -24.51 -18.65 15.46
N ASN A 135 -23.21 -18.93 15.44
CA ASN A 135 -22.16 -17.92 15.46
C ASN A 135 -21.51 -17.82 14.06
N SER A 136 -21.81 -16.78 13.33
CA SER A 136 -21.26 -16.51 12.00
C SER A 136 -19.84 -15.92 12.04
N ALA A 137 -19.05 -16.31 13.04
CA ALA A 137 -17.66 -15.89 13.19
C ALA A 137 -16.82 -16.97 13.86
N MET A 138 -15.54 -17.04 13.48
CA MET A 138 -14.54 -17.92 14.07
C MET A 138 -13.23 -17.20 14.33
N HIS A 139 -12.47 -17.68 15.30
CA HIS A 139 -11.11 -17.22 15.55
C HIS A 139 -10.12 -18.15 14.85
N LEU A 140 -9.16 -17.55 14.18
CA LEU A 140 -8.08 -18.25 13.51
C LEU A 140 -6.78 -18.08 14.31
N PRO A 141 -5.79 -18.97 14.10
CA PRO A 141 -4.45 -18.79 14.62
C PRO A 141 -3.83 -17.46 14.19
N ASN A 142 -2.78 -17.05 14.88
CA ASN A 142 -1.97 -15.92 14.40
C ASN A 142 -1.25 -16.33 13.11
N ILE A 143 -1.29 -15.49 12.09
CA ILE A 143 -0.69 -15.75 10.78
C ILE A 143 0.60 -14.94 10.66
N ALA A 144 1.75 -15.61 10.57
CA ALA A 144 3.04 -14.91 10.43
C ALA A 144 3.19 -14.30 9.04
N SER A 145 4.12 -13.38 8.87
CA SER A 145 4.45 -12.81 7.56
C SER A 145 4.83 -13.92 6.58
N GLY A 146 4.19 -13.95 5.41
CA GLY A 146 4.41 -14.94 4.37
C GLY A 146 3.75 -16.30 4.60
N GLU A 147 3.02 -16.48 5.71
CA GLU A 147 2.27 -17.72 5.99
C GLU A 147 0.81 -17.62 5.60
N SER A 148 0.19 -18.79 5.44
CA SER A 148 -1.20 -18.95 5.04
C SER A 148 -1.97 -19.78 6.06
N GLU A 149 -3.27 -19.51 6.20
CA GLU A 149 -4.20 -20.27 7.02
C GLU A 149 -5.45 -20.61 6.21
N THR A 150 -6.03 -21.77 6.46
CA THR A 150 -7.26 -22.23 5.77
C THR A 150 -8.40 -22.33 6.77
N ALA A 151 -9.55 -21.76 6.41
CA ALA A 151 -10.77 -21.83 7.20
C ALA A 151 -11.93 -22.37 6.37
N SER A 152 -12.84 -23.09 7.03
CA SER A 152 -14.06 -23.59 6.40
C SER A 152 -15.26 -23.30 7.28
N PHE A 153 -16.38 -22.95 6.65
CA PHE A 153 -17.67 -22.70 7.30
C PHE A 153 -18.81 -23.11 6.38
N ARG A 154 -20.04 -23.15 6.92
CA ARG A 154 -21.21 -23.58 6.15
C ARG A 154 -22.26 -22.48 6.10
N LEU A 155 -22.84 -22.33 4.94
CA LEU A 155 -24.01 -21.52 4.66
C LEU A 155 -25.14 -22.43 4.17
N ARG A 156 -26.35 -21.95 4.25
CA ARG A 156 -27.55 -22.67 3.76
C ARG A 156 -28.40 -21.72 2.94
N THR A 157 -28.94 -22.20 1.84
CA THR A 157 -30.01 -21.55 1.11
C THR A 157 -31.35 -21.81 1.79
N THR A 158 -32.27 -20.85 1.72
CA THR A 158 -33.67 -21.02 2.13
C THR A 158 -34.56 -21.08 0.90
N LYS A 159 -35.86 -21.38 1.11
CA LYS A 159 -36.85 -21.35 0.02
C LYS A 159 -36.96 -20.03 -0.73
N ASP A 160 -36.58 -18.92 -0.08
CA ASP A 160 -36.70 -17.56 -0.62
C ASP A 160 -35.46 -17.11 -1.42
N VAL A 161 -34.44 -18.00 -1.56
CA VAL A 161 -33.25 -17.69 -2.34
C VAL A 161 -33.60 -17.53 -3.82
N LEU A 162 -33.03 -16.56 -4.50
CA LEU A 162 -33.20 -16.40 -5.94
C LEU A 162 -32.19 -17.29 -6.70
N ALA A 163 -32.60 -17.82 -7.85
CA ALA A 163 -31.68 -18.50 -8.75
C ALA A 163 -30.65 -17.51 -9.35
N GLY A 164 -29.46 -17.99 -9.64
CA GLY A 164 -28.35 -17.21 -10.20
C GLY A 164 -27.20 -17.01 -9.21
N GLU A 165 -26.35 -16.05 -9.50
CA GLU A 165 -25.19 -15.71 -8.67
C GLU A 165 -25.65 -14.90 -7.44
N GLN A 166 -25.48 -15.51 -6.24
CA GLN A 166 -25.92 -14.91 -4.99
C GLN A 166 -24.70 -14.49 -4.16
N PRO A 167 -24.63 -13.20 -3.74
CA PRO A 167 -23.47 -12.69 -3.01
C PRO A 167 -23.46 -13.14 -1.55
N PHE A 168 -22.27 -13.48 -1.06
CA PHE A 168 -21.96 -13.62 0.36
C PHE A 168 -20.64 -12.91 0.67
N TYR A 169 -20.45 -12.50 1.91
CA TYR A 169 -19.25 -11.76 2.31
C TYR A 169 -18.46 -12.46 3.40
N ILE A 170 -17.17 -12.18 3.41
CA ILE A 170 -16.23 -12.58 4.45
C ILE A 170 -15.51 -11.35 4.93
N THR A 171 -15.48 -11.14 6.24
CA THR A 171 -14.76 -10.06 6.90
C THR A 171 -13.64 -10.65 7.76
N LEU A 172 -12.45 -10.12 7.61
CA LEU A 172 -11.27 -10.42 8.42
C LEU A 172 -10.98 -9.24 9.32
N ASP A 173 -11.04 -9.44 10.64
CA ASP A 173 -10.59 -8.48 11.65
C ASP A 173 -9.33 -9.02 12.31
N TYR A 174 -8.31 -8.18 12.49
CA TYR A 174 -7.05 -8.61 13.10
C TYR A 174 -6.29 -7.42 13.69
N VAL A 175 -5.29 -7.72 14.51
CA VAL A 175 -4.43 -6.71 15.13
C VAL A 175 -2.95 -6.99 14.84
N ASP A 176 -2.13 -5.94 14.89
CA ASP A 176 -0.69 -6.07 14.80
C ASP A 176 -0.02 -6.26 16.18
N LEU A 177 1.32 -6.26 16.19
CA LEU A 177 2.11 -6.37 17.41
C LEU A 177 2.05 -5.11 18.29
N TYR A 178 1.63 -3.98 17.73
CA TYR A 178 1.63 -2.67 18.35
C TYR A 178 0.23 -2.22 18.80
N GLY A 179 -0.80 -3.06 18.56
CA GLY A 179 -2.20 -2.78 18.88
C GLY A 179 -2.96 -2.04 17.78
N GLY A 180 -2.38 -1.90 16.59
CA GLY A 180 -3.10 -1.43 15.41
C GLY A 180 -4.19 -2.41 15.02
N VAL A 181 -5.41 -1.92 14.74
CA VAL A 181 -6.58 -2.73 14.37
C VAL A 181 -6.84 -2.58 12.88
N TYR A 182 -7.08 -3.71 12.23
CA TYR A 182 -7.32 -3.80 10.79
C TYR A 182 -8.58 -4.59 10.51
N SER A 183 -9.33 -4.19 9.49
CA SER A 183 -10.53 -4.88 9.03
C SER A 183 -10.60 -4.83 7.51
N GLY A 184 -11.03 -5.93 6.90
CA GLY A 184 -11.21 -6.02 5.46
C GLY A 184 -12.35 -6.95 5.11
N THR A 185 -13.26 -6.53 4.23
CA THR A 185 -14.39 -7.32 3.75
C THR A 185 -14.23 -7.62 2.27
N ARG A 186 -14.55 -8.87 1.89
CA ARG A 186 -14.60 -9.32 0.51
C ARG A 186 -15.93 -10.03 0.23
N THR A 187 -16.46 -9.77 -0.96
CA THR A 187 -17.70 -10.41 -1.43
C THR A 187 -17.35 -11.45 -2.46
N PHE A 188 -18.01 -12.61 -2.35
CA PHE A 188 -17.92 -13.76 -3.24
C PHE A 188 -19.31 -14.11 -3.75
N LEU A 189 -19.40 -14.96 -4.76
CA LEU A 189 -20.64 -15.38 -5.36
C LEU A 189 -20.82 -16.89 -5.20
N ALA A 190 -22.05 -17.30 -4.90
CA ALA A 190 -22.50 -18.69 -4.87
C ALA A 190 -23.53 -18.91 -5.98
N HIS A 191 -23.33 -19.94 -6.79
CA HIS A 191 -24.24 -20.26 -7.89
C HIS A 191 -25.42 -21.10 -7.41
N VAL A 192 -26.61 -20.49 -7.41
CA VAL A 192 -27.85 -21.13 -6.92
C VAL A 192 -28.76 -21.47 -8.09
N THR A 193 -29.31 -22.67 -8.07
CA THR A 193 -30.35 -23.14 -8.99
C THR A 193 -31.62 -23.43 -8.23
N GLN A 194 -32.75 -23.12 -8.84
CA GLN A 194 -34.06 -23.54 -8.33
C GLN A 194 -34.78 -24.36 -9.37
N PRO A 195 -35.48 -25.44 -8.99
CA PRO A 195 -36.36 -26.11 -9.90
C PRO A 195 -37.50 -25.18 -10.33
N ALA A 196 -37.89 -25.25 -11.60
CA ALA A 196 -39.03 -24.47 -12.08
C ALA A 196 -40.30 -24.99 -11.38
N GLU A 197 -40.93 -24.15 -10.58
CA GLU A 197 -42.28 -24.44 -10.06
C GLU A 197 -43.30 -24.10 -11.12
N MET A 198 -44.02 -25.15 -11.59
CA MET A 198 -45.19 -24.96 -12.46
C MET A 198 -46.43 -24.92 -11.60
N SER A 199 -47.00 -23.74 -11.39
CA SER A 199 -48.33 -23.61 -10.80
C SER A 199 -49.41 -23.59 -11.90
N TYR A 200 -50.44 -24.43 -11.77
CA TYR A 200 -51.60 -24.40 -12.65
C TYR A 200 -52.67 -23.50 -11.99
N ASP A 201 -52.93 -22.39 -12.61
CA ASP A 201 -53.96 -21.47 -12.06
C ASP A 201 -55.38 -21.93 -12.36
N SER A 202 -55.64 -22.66 -13.45
CA SER A 202 -56.90 -23.30 -13.71
C SER A 202 -56.76 -24.36 -14.83
N VAL A 203 -57.46 -25.48 -14.69
CA VAL A 203 -57.70 -26.45 -15.76
C VAL A 203 -59.17 -26.32 -16.15
N SER A 204 -59.46 -25.73 -17.32
CA SER A 204 -60.82 -25.75 -17.85
C SER A 204 -61.01 -27.00 -18.73
N MET A 205 -61.84 -27.92 -18.28
CA MET A 205 -62.30 -29.01 -19.11
C MET A 205 -63.66 -28.70 -19.74
N PRO A 206 -63.91 -28.97 -20.98
CA PRO A 206 -65.22 -28.86 -21.57
C PRO A 206 -66.17 -29.84 -20.86
N ARG A 207 -67.36 -29.33 -20.43
CA ARG A 207 -68.31 -30.04 -19.61
C ARG A 207 -69.12 -31.12 -20.33
N GLU A 208 -69.12 -31.15 -21.67
CA GLU A 208 -69.82 -32.13 -22.46
C GLU A 208 -69.02 -32.55 -23.69
N VAL A 209 -68.88 -33.85 -23.86
CA VAL A 209 -68.52 -34.48 -25.13
C VAL A 209 -69.79 -35.18 -25.55
N THR A 210 -70.52 -34.58 -26.50
CA THR A 210 -71.65 -35.26 -27.15
C THR A 210 -71.11 -36.22 -28.19
N ALA A 211 -71.58 -37.48 -28.07
CA ALA A 211 -71.31 -38.56 -29.02
C ALA A 211 -71.99 -38.33 -30.36
#